data_880072b43d2f4a0d314c62c31e093120
#
_entry.id   880072b43d2f4a0d314c62c31e093120
#
_cell.length_a   1.000
_cell.length_b   1.000
_cell.length_c   1.000
_cell.angle_alpha   90.00
_cell.angle_beta   90.00
_cell.angle_gamma   90.00
#
_symmetry.space_group_name_H-M   'P 1'
#
loop_
_entity.id
_entity.type
_entity.pdbx_description
1 polymer ?
#
loop_
_entity_poly.entity_id
_entity_poly.type
_entity_poly.pdbx_seq_one_letter_code
_entity_poly.pdbx_strand_id
1 'polypeptide(L)'
;MHGLAPVVNALPGEPVPYYLATGEGLRYETGGLLWTVVARTEDTGGLFDAAFVLGPRGAEIPFHSFAVHQRSYYVFEGCAQFWLPGESRILVPGDSVHVPPGTPVACRMLSHLTKVLQYSAPGGVLDGLPGATADVERHLYAAGAVIGGEVPPGATPHDLPQVAPGDAWDDTLPSGTEGYFLRARTGDRRGWPDAVNSFLARGRNTGGRYFAVNTLAAPQPYIIRHFHRRHTENFLCLSGRIWLWVNGEELLLTPGDFLHAPPGTVHSFAVTAHNTQLLGLLTSDVFEPFFDVTGVPTEDHVHTEGLIDPSVVMGGMRVNQDLDVVVAGGPPERVRAAGS
;
A
#
# COMPACT_ATOMS: atom_id res chain seq x y z
N MET A 1 13.48 4.61 -31.27
CA MET A 1 13.31 4.40 -29.82
C MET A 1 12.38 5.52 -29.36
N HIS A 2 11.14 5.19 -29.00
CA HIS A 2 10.32 6.16 -28.26
C HIS A 2 11.06 6.39 -26.94
N GLY A 3 11.36 7.66 -26.61
CA GLY A 3 12.02 8.00 -25.34
C GLY A 3 11.18 7.48 -24.17
N LEU A 4 11.83 6.96 -23.13
CA LEU A 4 11.16 6.59 -21.89
C LEU A 4 10.51 7.85 -21.29
N ALA A 5 9.30 7.73 -20.73
CA ALA A 5 8.65 8.86 -20.08
C ALA A 5 9.48 9.32 -18.86
N PRO A 6 9.73 10.63 -18.71
CA PRO A 6 10.43 11.13 -17.53
C PRO A 6 9.61 10.88 -16.27
N VAL A 7 10.27 10.84 -15.11
CA VAL A 7 9.58 10.80 -13.83
C VAL A 7 9.13 12.21 -13.45
N VAL A 8 7.85 12.37 -13.14
CA VAL A 8 7.28 13.66 -12.75
C VAL A 8 7.30 13.78 -11.23
N ASN A 9 7.70 14.95 -10.70
CA ASN A 9 7.73 15.21 -9.25
C ASN A 9 6.45 15.92 -8.77
N ALA A 10 5.31 15.49 -9.27
CA ALA A 10 3.98 15.98 -8.88
C ALA A 10 2.92 14.99 -9.37
N LEU A 11 1.68 15.14 -8.92
CA LEU A 11 0.54 14.39 -9.45
C LEU A 11 0.29 14.82 -10.92
N PRO A 12 0.44 13.91 -11.91
CA PRO A 12 0.51 14.30 -13.31
C PRO A 12 -0.87 14.53 -13.98
N GLY A 13 -1.94 13.94 -13.46
CA GLY A 13 -3.25 13.96 -14.11
C GLY A 13 -3.42 12.91 -15.22
N GLU A 14 -2.45 12.04 -15.39
CA GLU A 14 -2.44 10.95 -16.37
C GLU A 14 -1.53 9.80 -15.89
N PRO A 15 -1.69 8.56 -16.38
CA PRO A 15 -0.90 7.42 -15.95
C PRO A 15 0.54 7.44 -16.49
N VAL A 16 1.41 8.23 -15.91
CA VAL A 16 2.85 8.28 -16.17
C VAL A 16 3.63 8.07 -14.87
N PRO A 17 4.91 7.69 -14.91
CA PRO A 17 5.68 7.51 -13.68
C PRO A 17 5.86 8.85 -12.94
N TYR A 18 5.63 8.82 -11.63
CA TYR A 18 5.86 9.99 -10.79
C TYR A 18 6.36 9.61 -9.39
N TYR A 19 7.02 10.57 -8.76
CA TYR A 19 7.55 10.49 -7.42
C TYR A 19 6.99 11.64 -6.57
N LEU A 20 6.64 11.35 -5.33
CA LEU A 20 6.25 12.32 -4.33
C LEU A 20 7.07 12.09 -3.06
N ALA A 21 7.75 13.13 -2.59
CA ALA A 21 8.39 13.11 -1.29
C ALA A 21 7.32 13.11 -0.18
N THR A 22 7.72 12.67 1.01
CA THR A 22 6.79 12.61 2.15
C THR A 22 6.14 13.97 2.42
N GLY A 23 4.82 13.97 2.52
CA GLY A 23 4.02 15.19 2.71
C GLY A 23 3.68 15.96 1.44
N GLU A 24 4.21 15.57 0.28
CA GLU A 24 3.78 16.11 -1.01
C GLU A 24 2.51 15.42 -1.51
N GLY A 25 1.83 16.07 -2.44
CA GLY A 25 0.54 15.67 -2.99
C GLY A 25 -0.51 16.77 -2.84
N LEU A 26 -1.76 16.47 -3.16
CA LEU A 26 -2.86 17.41 -2.96
C LEU A 26 -3.39 17.31 -1.53
N ARG A 27 -3.58 18.46 -0.89
CA ARG A 27 -3.98 18.55 0.50
C ARG A 27 -5.40 19.09 0.64
N TYR A 28 -6.20 18.37 1.43
CA TYR A 28 -7.57 18.74 1.74
C TYR A 28 -7.80 18.59 3.24
N GLU A 29 -8.47 19.55 3.84
CA GLU A 29 -8.89 19.50 5.23
C GLU A 29 -10.40 19.32 5.31
N THR A 30 -10.85 18.28 6.00
CA THR A 30 -12.26 18.01 6.21
C THR A 30 -12.48 17.23 7.52
N GLY A 31 -13.45 17.64 8.32
CA GLY A 31 -13.80 16.98 9.59
C GLY A 31 -12.64 16.97 10.62
N GLY A 32 -11.74 17.95 10.57
CA GLY A 32 -10.55 17.98 11.42
C GLY A 32 -9.47 16.98 11.03
N LEU A 33 -9.59 16.36 9.84
CA LEU A 33 -8.64 15.46 9.22
C LEU A 33 -7.92 16.17 8.07
N LEU A 34 -6.62 15.97 7.96
CA LEU A 34 -5.82 16.41 6.82
C LEU A 34 -5.59 15.21 5.89
N TRP A 35 -6.10 15.32 4.68
CA TRP A 35 -5.91 14.35 3.60
C TRP A 35 -4.78 14.82 2.70
N THR A 36 -3.77 13.99 2.51
CA THR A 36 -2.69 14.20 1.53
C THR A 36 -2.84 13.14 0.46
N VAL A 37 -3.45 13.50 -0.66
CA VAL A 37 -3.69 12.59 -1.79
C VAL A 37 -2.38 12.40 -2.55
N VAL A 38 -1.95 11.15 -2.64
CA VAL A 38 -0.71 10.75 -3.32
C VAL A 38 -0.97 10.00 -4.64
N ALA A 39 -2.21 9.60 -4.90
CA ALA A 39 -2.66 9.07 -6.18
C ALA A 39 -4.14 9.39 -6.37
N ARG A 40 -4.49 10.00 -7.49
CA ARG A 40 -5.87 10.29 -7.89
C ARG A 40 -6.32 9.28 -8.96
N THR A 41 -7.60 9.22 -9.19
CA THR A 41 -8.23 8.40 -10.23
C THR A 41 -7.61 8.66 -11.61
N GLU A 42 -7.36 9.92 -11.97
CA GLU A 42 -6.75 10.29 -13.25
C GLU A 42 -5.26 9.90 -13.33
N ASP A 43 -4.51 9.98 -12.24
CA ASP A 43 -3.08 9.62 -12.21
C ASP A 43 -2.85 8.11 -12.42
N THR A 44 -3.87 7.31 -12.13
CA THR A 44 -3.79 5.84 -12.15
C THR A 44 -4.62 5.19 -13.25
N GLY A 45 -5.28 6.00 -14.10
CA GLY A 45 -6.20 5.49 -15.10
C GLY A 45 -7.43 4.79 -14.52
N GLY A 46 -7.88 5.18 -13.33
CA GLY A 46 -9.05 4.63 -12.64
C GLY A 46 -8.78 3.37 -11.84
N LEU A 47 -7.57 2.86 -11.81
CA LEU A 47 -7.25 1.58 -11.15
C LEU A 47 -7.35 1.68 -9.63
N PHE A 48 -6.88 2.79 -9.06
CA PHE A 48 -6.92 3.02 -7.61
C PHE A 48 -6.82 4.52 -7.31
N ASP A 49 -7.07 4.87 -6.07
CA ASP A 49 -6.66 6.12 -5.44
C ASP A 49 -6.01 5.85 -4.08
N ALA A 50 -5.19 6.79 -3.61
CA ALA A 50 -4.49 6.68 -2.34
C ALA A 50 -4.27 8.03 -1.67
N ALA A 51 -4.40 8.05 -0.34
CA ALA A 51 -4.12 9.23 0.47
C ALA A 51 -3.57 8.85 1.84
N PHE A 52 -2.71 9.69 2.38
CA PHE A 52 -2.46 9.71 3.81
C PHE A 52 -3.52 10.56 4.50
N VAL A 53 -4.11 10.01 5.55
CA VAL A 53 -5.08 10.71 6.40
C VAL A 53 -4.43 10.96 7.75
N LEU A 54 -4.24 12.22 8.10
CA LEU A 54 -3.73 12.65 9.40
C LEU A 54 -4.85 13.22 10.24
N GLY A 55 -4.87 12.83 11.51
CA GLY A 55 -5.87 13.34 12.44
C GLY A 55 -5.34 13.47 13.87
N PRO A 56 -5.87 14.46 14.62
CA PRO A 56 -5.63 14.56 16.05
C PRO A 56 -6.47 13.51 16.79
N ARG A 57 -6.16 13.31 18.06
CA ARG A 57 -6.95 12.46 18.95
C ARG A 57 -8.42 12.87 18.98
N GLY A 58 -9.30 11.90 18.74
CA GLY A 58 -10.75 12.09 18.73
C GLY A 58 -11.33 12.43 17.36
N ALA A 59 -10.51 12.70 16.33
CA ALA A 59 -11.01 12.86 14.98
C ALA A 59 -11.56 11.51 14.46
N GLU A 60 -12.67 11.57 13.71
CA GLU A 60 -13.43 10.39 13.30
C GLU A 60 -13.78 10.42 11.82
N ILE A 61 -13.81 9.23 11.23
CA ILE A 61 -14.50 8.95 9.98
C ILE A 61 -15.71 8.08 10.37
N PRO A 62 -16.96 8.57 10.16
CA PRO A 62 -18.15 7.84 10.57
C PRO A 62 -18.33 6.54 9.81
N PHE A 63 -19.26 5.68 10.24
CA PHE A 63 -19.63 4.49 9.50
C PHE A 63 -20.09 4.84 8.10
N HIS A 64 -19.43 4.23 7.11
CA HIS A 64 -19.75 4.41 5.70
C HIS A 64 -19.33 3.17 4.91
N SER A 65 -19.96 2.95 3.78
CA SER A 65 -19.61 1.90 2.83
C SER A 65 -19.67 2.41 1.40
N PHE A 66 -18.91 1.74 0.53
CA PHE A 66 -18.94 1.96 -0.91
C PHE A 66 -19.38 0.68 -1.61
N ALA A 67 -20.35 0.77 -2.53
CA ALA A 67 -20.93 -0.40 -3.19
C ALA A 67 -19.93 -1.16 -4.08
N VAL A 68 -18.92 -0.47 -4.64
CA VAL A 68 -18.01 -1.06 -5.64
C VAL A 68 -16.53 -0.94 -5.26
N HIS A 69 -16.18 -0.06 -4.32
CA HIS A 69 -14.80 0.19 -3.92
C HIS A 69 -14.42 -0.65 -2.72
N GLN A 70 -13.35 -1.41 -2.85
CA GLN A 70 -12.68 -1.99 -1.70
C GLN A 70 -11.63 -1.02 -1.19
N ARG A 71 -11.33 -1.08 0.10
CA ARG A 71 -10.37 -0.19 0.75
C ARG A 71 -9.46 -0.98 1.65
N SER A 72 -8.21 -0.57 1.70
CA SER A 72 -7.27 -0.99 2.73
C SER A 72 -6.75 0.22 3.48
N TYR A 73 -6.64 0.08 4.78
CA TYR A 73 -6.05 1.08 5.65
C TYR A 73 -4.82 0.47 6.33
N TYR A 74 -3.73 1.21 6.35
CA TYR A 74 -2.48 0.83 6.98
C TYR A 74 -2.08 1.94 7.95
N VAL A 75 -1.87 1.60 9.22
CA VAL A 75 -1.44 2.59 10.22
C VAL A 75 0.04 2.86 10.04
N PHE A 76 0.37 4.10 9.70
CA PHE A 76 1.75 4.55 9.48
C PHE A 76 2.37 5.13 10.75
N GLU A 77 1.59 5.94 11.48
CA GLU A 77 2.01 6.56 12.74
C GLU A 77 0.83 6.62 13.72
N GLY A 78 1.13 6.60 14.99
CA GLY A 78 0.13 6.78 16.04
C GLY A 78 -0.72 5.56 16.30
N CYS A 79 -2.01 5.76 16.56
CA CYS A 79 -2.93 4.70 16.94
C CYS A 79 -4.34 5.06 16.48
N ALA A 80 -5.03 4.12 15.85
CA ALA A 80 -6.41 4.27 15.39
C ALA A 80 -7.26 3.08 15.80
N GLN A 81 -8.52 3.34 16.14
CA GLN A 81 -9.52 2.28 16.28
C GLN A 81 -10.35 2.21 15.01
N PHE A 82 -10.51 1.00 14.50
CA PHE A 82 -11.37 0.69 13.37
C PHE A 82 -12.50 -0.24 13.78
N TRP A 83 -13.66 -0.04 13.17
CA TRP A 83 -14.84 -0.88 13.34
C TRP A 83 -15.27 -1.46 12.00
N LEU A 84 -15.48 -2.76 11.99
CA LEU A 84 -16.19 -3.52 10.97
C LEU A 84 -17.50 -4.06 11.58
N PRO A 85 -18.46 -4.57 10.80
CA PRO A 85 -19.67 -5.17 11.37
C PRO A 85 -19.35 -6.26 12.39
N GLY A 86 -19.77 -6.05 13.63
CA GLY A 86 -19.62 -7.01 14.72
C GLY A 86 -18.26 -7.05 15.41
N GLU A 87 -17.28 -6.29 14.95
CA GLU A 87 -15.94 -6.31 15.56
C GLU A 87 -15.23 -4.96 15.49
N SER A 88 -14.27 -4.76 16.38
CA SER A 88 -13.37 -3.61 16.35
C SER A 88 -11.96 -3.99 16.79
N ARG A 89 -10.98 -3.22 16.32
CA ARG A 89 -9.57 -3.36 16.73
C ARG A 89 -8.93 -2.00 16.91
N ILE A 90 -8.04 -1.92 17.88
CA ILE A 90 -7.06 -0.83 17.99
C ILE A 90 -5.85 -1.23 17.19
N LEU A 91 -5.53 -0.44 16.17
CA LEU A 91 -4.43 -0.65 15.25
C LEU A 91 -3.29 0.31 15.56
N VAL A 92 -2.07 -0.21 15.50
CA VAL A 92 -0.81 0.50 15.73
C VAL A 92 0.05 0.46 14.45
N PRO A 93 1.17 1.18 14.36
CA PRO A 93 1.98 1.21 13.14
C PRO A 93 2.36 -0.18 12.62
N GLY A 94 2.05 -0.40 11.36
CA GLY A 94 2.23 -1.68 10.66
C GLY A 94 0.97 -2.54 10.59
N ASP A 95 -0.01 -2.33 11.46
CA ASP A 95 -1.29 -3.01 11.39
C ASP A 95 -2.14 -2.47 10.24
N SER A 96 -3.01 -3.32 9.73
CA SER A 96 -3.91 -2.97 8.62
C SER A 96 -5.32 -3.52 8.79
N VAL A 97 -6.26 -2.94 8.06
CA VAL A 97 -7.62 -3.46 7.90
C VAL A 97 -7.99 -3.43 6.42
N HIS A 98 -8.56 -4.51 5.94
CA HIS A 98 -9.13 -4.63 4.59
C HIS A 98 -10.65 -4.61 4.65
N VAL A 99 -11.26 -3.80 3.78
CA VAL A 99 -12.71 -3.53 3.75
C VAL A 99 -13.25 -3.82 2.34
N PRO A 100 -13.94 -4.92 2.13
CA PRO A 100 -14.58 -5.24 0.85
C PRO A 100 -15.68 -4.25 0.46
N PRO A 101 -16.10 -4.24 -0.83
CA PRO A 101 -17.26 -3.49 -1.26
C PRO A 101 -18.50 -3.81 -0.42
N GLY A 102 -19.31 -2.79 -0.15
CA GLY A 102 -20.54 -2.91 0.64
C GLY A 102 -20.33 -3.03 2.15
N THR A 103 -19.11 -3.28 2.62
CA THR A 103 -18.83 -3.43 4.06
C THR A 103 -18.72 -2.06 4.73
N PRO A 104 -19.52 -1.77 5.77
CA PRO A 104 -19.39 -0.56 6.57
C PRO A 104 -18.07 -0.55 7.36
N VAL A 105 -17.43 0.61 7.44
CA VAL A 105 -16.25 0.84 8.26
C VAL A 105 -16.32 2.21 8.91
N ALA A 106 -15.84 2.33 10.13
CA ALA A 106 -15.57 3.57 10.83
C ALA A 106 -14.16 3.59 11.38
N CYS A 107 -13.64 4.80 11.61
CA CYS A 107 -12.30 4.99 12.19
C CYS A 107 -12.32 6.14 13.18
N ARG A 108 -11.58 5.99 14.27
CA ARG A 108 -11.26 7.05 15.24
C ARG A 108 -9.78 7.11 15.51
N MET A 109 -9.21 8.30 15.46
CA MET A 109 -7.83 8.56 15.82
C MET A 109 -7.69 8.58 17.36
N LEU A 110 -6.79 7.78 17.92
CA LEU A 110 -6.63 7.63 19.37
C LEU A 110 -5.40 8.34 19.95
N SER A 111 -4.40 8.64 19.15
CA SER A 111 -3.20 9.39 19.57
C SER A 111 -3.24 10.84 19.12
N HIS A 112 -2.35 11.69 19.68
CA HIS A 112 -2.30 13.12 19.35
C HIS A 112 -2.01 13.37 17.87
N LEU A 113 -1.24 12.50 17.25
CA LEU A 113 -1.02 12.44 15.80
C LEU A 113 -1.21 10.99 15.38
N THR A 114 -2.15 10.78 14.49
CA THR A 114 -2.33 9.49 13.82
C THR A 114 -2.26 9.71 12.33
N LYS A 115 -1.48 8.88 11.63
CA LYS A 115 -1.34 8.89 10.18
C LYS A 115 -1.67 7.50 9.64
N VAL A 116 -2.65 7.45 8.76
CA VAL A 116 -3.13 6.22 8.14
C VAL A 116 -3.03 6.37 6.63
N LEU A 117 -2.46 5.39 5.94
CA LEU A 117 -2.59 5.29 4.49
C LEU A 117 -3.93 4.65 4.16
N GLN A 118 -4.75 5.31 3.36
CA GLN A 118 -5.92 4.73 2.70
C GLN A 118 -5.58 4.42 1.26
N TYR A 119 -5.89 3.22 0.82
CA TYR A 119 -5.79 2.77 -0.57
C TYR A 119 -7.15 2.22 -1.00
N SER A 120 -7.65 2.62 -2.13
CA SER A 120 -8.99 2.24 -2.62
C SER A 120 -8.90 1.74 -4.07
N ALA A 121 -9.60 0.66 -4.39
CA ALA A 121 -9.65 0.09 -5.74
C ALA A 121 -11.08 -0.42 -6.06
N PRO A 122 -11.63 -0.05 -7.25
CA PRO A 122 -11.09 0.94 -8.19
C PRO A 122 -10.98 2.33 -7.57
N GLY A 123 -10.32 3.27 -8.24
CA GLY A 123 -10.29 4.68 -7.85
C GLY A 123 -11.67 5.34 -7.89
N GLY A 124 -11.81 6.53 -7.28
CA GLY A 124 -13.06 7.31 -7.22
C GLY A 124 -13.49 7.69 -5.80
N VAL A 125 -12.91 7.06 -4.78
CA VAL A 125 -13.25 7.35 -3.37
C VAL A 125 -12.79 8.76 -2.96
N LEU A 126 -11.67 9.22 -3.49
CA LEU A 126 -11.09 10.53 -3.15
C LEU A 126 -11.56 11.68 -4.07
N ASP A 127 -12.33 11.38 -5.13
CA ASP A 127 -12.76 12.38 -6.11
C ASP A 127 -13.67 13.47 -5.48
N GLY A 128 -14.34 13.17 -4.38
CA GLY A 128 -15.16 14.14 -3.64
C GLY A 128 -14.37 15.14 -2.78
N LEU A 129 -13.08 14.92 -2.54
CA LEU A 129 -12.26 15.78 -1.66
C LEU A 129 -12.15 17.23 -2.14
N PRO A 130 -11.98 17.53 -3.46
CA PRO A 130 -11.84 18.92 -3.94
C PRO A 130 -13.02 19.83 -3.58
N GLY A 131 -14.20 19.28 -3.38
CA GLY A 131 -15.40 20.01 -2.97
C GLY A 131 -15.73 19.90 -1.49
N ALA A 132 -14.91 19.21 -0.72
CA ALA A 132 -15.16 18.96 0.69
C ALA A 132 -15.06 20.24 1.53
N THR A 133 -16.03 20.41 2.40
CA THR A 133 -16.02 21.40 3.48
C THR A 133 -15.53 20.72 4.77
N ALA A 134 -15.61 21.40 5.91
CA ALA A 134 -15.26 20.83 7.22
C ALA A 134 -16.11 19.59 7.63
N ASP A 135 -16.99 19.11 6.78
CA ASP A 135 -17.89 17.99 7.01
C ASP A 135 -17.42 16.75 6.25
N VAL A 136 -16.90 15.78 6.98
CA VAL A 136 -16.41 14.51 6.43
C VAL A 136 -17.52 13.67 5.81
N GLU A 137 -18.74 13.73 6.34
CA GLU A 137 -19.88 13.00 5.78
C GLU A 137 -20.19 13.51 4.37
N ARG A 138 -20.15 14.82 4.17
CA ARG A 138 -20.37 15.42 2.85
C ARG A 138 -19.36 14.96 1.82
N HIS A 139 -18.09 14.83 2.21
CA HIS A 139 -17.07 14.25 1.34
C HIS A 139 -17.40 12.81 0.97
N LEU A 140 -17.74 11.99 1.96
CA LEU A 140 -18.10 10.58 1.74
C LEU A 140 -19.33 10.46 0.82
N TYR A 141 -20.33 11.30 1.01
CA TYR A 141 -21.51 11.37 0.12
C TYR A 141 -21.12 11.75 -1.32
N ALA A 142 -20.28 12.75 -1.48
CA ALA A 142 -19.82 13.18 -2.80
C ALA A 142 -19.05 12.09 -3.55
N ALA A 143 -18.34 11.23 -2.80
CA ALA A 143 -17.65 10.06 -3.32
C ALA A 143 -18.57 8.82 -3.49
N GLY A 144 -19.87 8.95 -3.23
CA GLY A 144 -20.84 7.87 -3.39
C GLY A 144 -20.89 6.86 -2.24
N ALA A 145 -20.40 7.23 -1.05
CA ALA A 145 -20.53 6.39 0.13
C ALA A 145 -21.97 6.34 0.63
N VAL A 146 -22.36 5.19 1.16
CA VAL A 146 -23.54 5.06 2.00
C VAL A 146 -23.13 5.33 3.44
N ILE A 147 -23.62 6.41 4.03
CA ILE A 147 -23.33 6.77 5.42
C ILE A 147 -24.21 5.95 6.36
N GLY A 148 -23.61 5.42 7.43
CA GLY A 148 -24.29 4.64 8.44
C GLY A 148 -24.25 3.13 8.19
N GLY A 149 -24.49 2.65 6.99
CA GLY A 149 -24.49 1.21 6.68
C GLY A 149 -25.24 0.35 7.70
N GLU A 150 -25.02 -0.96 7.70
CA GLU A 150 -25.55 -1.87 8.74
C GLU A 150 -24.68 -1.84 10.00
N VAL A 151 -24.87 -0.84 10.82
CA VAL A 151 -24.37 -0.85 12.20
C VAL A 151 -25.33 -1.71 13.03
N PRO A 152 -24.85 -2.55 13.95
CA PRO A 152 -25.73 -3.25 14.87
C PRO A 152 -26.72 -2.29 15.53
N PRO A 153 -28.00 -2.64 15.63
CA PRO A 153 -29.01 -1.73 16.19
C PRO A 153 -28.58 -1.19 17.54
N GLY A 154 -28.59 0.14 17.69
CA GLY A 154 -28.18 0.82 18.92
C GLY A 154 -26.67 0.93 19.13
N ALA A 155 -25.83 0.41 18.23
CA ALA A 155 -24.39 0.54 18.34
C ALA A 155 -23.88 1.81 17.65
N THR A 156 -22.91 2.45 18.29
CA THR A 156 -22.12 3.54 17.72
C THR A 156 -20.64 3.13 17.76
N PRO A 157 -19.71 3.88 17.13
CA PRO A 157 -18.28 3.62 17.30
C PRO A 157 -17.83 3.59 18.76
N HIS A 158 -18.57 4.25 19.65
CA HIS A 158 -18.29 4.25 21.10
C HIS A 158 -18.81 3.02 21.83
N ASP A 159 -19.88 2.40 21.32
CA ASP A 159 -20.59 1.31 21.98
C ASP A 159 -20.13 -0.07 21.52
N LEU A 160 -19.43 -0.16 20.39
CA LEU A 160 -18.89 -1.42 19.91
C LEU A 160 -17.79 -1.93 20.83
N PRO A 161 -17.76 -3.25 21.11
CA PRO A 161 -16.73 -3.84 21.94
C PRO A 161 -15.32 -3.45 21.47
N GLN A 162 -14.50 -3.01 22.40
CA GLN A 162 -13.09 -2.81 22.16
C GLN A 162 -12.36 -4.10 22.49
N VAL A 163 -11.63 -4.64 21.54
CA VAL A 163 -10.72 -5.76 21.79
C VAL A 163 -9.39 -5.16 22.21
N ALA A 164 -8.92 -5.53 23.41
CA ALA A 164 -7.62 -5.10 23.89
C ALA A 164 -6.50 -5.59 22.95
N PRO A 165 -5.41 -4.83 22.77
CA PRO A 165 -4.23 -5.33 22.07
C PRO A 165 -3.76 -6.65 22.70
N GLY A 166 -3.64 -7.70 21.88
CA GLY A 166 -3.26 -9.04 22.30
C GLY A 166 -4.39 -10.01 22.61
N ASP A 167 -5.64 -9.55 22.70
CA ASP A 167 -6.79 -10.45 22.92
C ASP A 167 -7.25 -11.14 21.61
N ALA A 168 -6.84 -10.63 20.46
CA ALA A 168 -7.09 -11.24 19.17
C ALA A 168 -5.82 -11.23 18.31
N TRP A 169 -5.46 -12.42 17.83
CA TRP A 169 -4.36 -12.60 16.89
C TRP A 169 -4.92 -12.55 15.45
N ASP A 170 -4.89 -11.36 14.87
CA ASP A 170 -5.24 -11.16 13.47
C ASP A 170 -3.95 -11.36 12.65
N ASP A 171 -3.53 -12.59 12.45
CA ASP A 171 -2.23 -12.97 11.88
C ASP A 171 -2.32 -13.75 10.57
N THR A 172 -3.53 -14.05 10.12
CA THR A 172 -3.77 -14.83 8.91
C THR A 172 -4.67 -14.09 7.93
N LEU A 173 -4.39 -14.27 6.63
CA LEU A 173 -5.25 -13.77 5.58
C LEU A 173 -6.42 -14.74 5.37
N PRO A 174 -7.66 -14.24 5.20
CA PRO A 174 -8.79 -15.09 4.89
C PRO A 174 -8.64 -15.77 3.52
N SER A 175 -9.43 -16.82 3.31
CA SER A 175 -9.45 -17.53 2.03
C SER A 175 -10.24 -16.81 0.94
N GLY A 176 -11.09 -15.86 1.30
CA GLY A 176 -11.99 -15.13 0.40
C GLY A 176 -11.85 -13.61 0.55
N THR A 177 -12.91 -12.91 0.12
CA THR A 177 -12.96 -11.44 0.02
C THR A 177 -13.64 -10.77 1.22
N GLU A 178 -13.78 -11.47 2.33
CA GLU A 178 -14.30 -10.90 3.57
C GLU A 178 -13.41 -9.77 4.13
N GLY A 179 -13.98 -8.91 4.96
CA GLY A 179 -13.22 -7.90 5.71
C GLY A 179 -12.39 -8.55 6.81
N TYR A 180 -11.20 -8.02 7.07
CA TYR A 180 -10.31 -8.54 8.10
C TYR A 180 -9.38 -7.47 8.65
N PHE A 181 -8.90 -7.72 9.86
CA PHE A 181 -7.78 -7.03 10.48
C PHE A 181 -6.52 -7.88 10.34
N LEU A 182 -5.37 -7.23 10.25
CA LEU A 182 -4.08 -7.92 10.16
C LEU A 182 -3.02 -7.17 10.96
N ARG A 183 -2.30 -7.90 11.80
CA ARG A 183 -1.17 -7.39 12.58
C ARG A 183 0.06 -7.18 11.72
N ALA A 184 0.89 -6.26 12.15
CA ALA A 184 2.13 -5.91 11.46
C ALA A 184 3.00 -7.14 11.15
N ARG A 185 3.39 -7.28 9.88
CA ARG A 185 4.28 -8.33 9.39
C ARG A 185 3.77 -9.78 9.60
N THR A 186 2.47 -9.93 9.75
CA THR A 186 1.78 -11.23 9.76
C THR A 186 1.17 -11.52 8.37
N GLY A 187 0.21 -12.42 8.29
CA GLY A 187 -0.36 -12.88 7.03
C GLY A 187 0.51 -13.95 6.35
N ASP A 188 0.28 -14.16 5.06
CA ASP A 188 1.13 -15.07 4.27
C ASP A 188 2.52 -14.49 4.12
N ARG A 189 3.56 -15.26 4.40
CA ARG A 189 4.94 -14.81 4.29
C ARG A 189 5.75 -15.65 3.33
N ARG A 190 6.66 -14.98 2.59
CA ARG A 190 7.65 -15.62 1.73
C ARG A 190 9.04 -15.11 2.10
N GLY A 191 9.92 -16.02 2.47
CA GLY A 191 11.32 -15.73 2.80
C GLY A 191 12.20 -15.79 1.56
N TRP A 192 13.08 -14.80 1.44
CA TRP A 192 14.28 -14.80 0.62
C TRP A 192 15.49 -14.72 1.54
N PRO A 193 16.71 -15.05 1.05
CA PRO A 193 17.92 -14.94 1.88
C PRO A 193 18.18 -13.55 2.45
N ASP A 194 17.64 -12.50 1.83
CA ASP A 194 17.83 -11.09 2.16
C ASP A 194 16.55 -10.39 2.57
N ALA A 195 15.40 -11.06 2.54
CA ALA A 195 14.12 -10.40 2.83
C ALA A 195 13.03 -11.36 3.34
N VAL A 196 12.09 -10.78 4.08
CA VAL A 196 10.79 -11.40 4.37
C VAL A 196 9.70 -10.56 3.74
N ASN A 197 8.89 -11.19 2.90
CA ASN A 197 7.77 -10.59 2.20
C ASN A 197 6.47 -11.02 2.88
N SER A 198 5.79 -10.09 3.55
CA SER A 198 4.54 -10.34 4.27
C SER A 198 3.37 -9.73 3.49
N PHE A 199 2.43 -10.56 3.05
CA PHE A 199 1.27 -10.08 2.30
C PHE A 199 0.24 -9.47 3.24
N LEU A 200 -0.14 -8.23 2.98
CA LEU A 200 -1.27 -7.55 3.65
C LEU A 200 -2.59 -7.88 2.96
N ALA A 201 -2.55 -8.13 1.66
CA ALA A 201 -3.67 -8.61 0.86
C ALA A 201 -3.12 -9.37 -0.35
N ARG A 202 -3.78 -10.48 -0.69
CA ARG A 202 -3.54 -11.23 -1.92
C ARG A 202 -4.67 -11.02 -2.92
N GLY A 203 -4.47 -11.38 -4.16
CA GLY A 203 -5.49 -11.35 -5.20
C GLY A 203 -6.80 -12.03 -4.77
N ARG A 204 -6.74 -13.16 -4.04
CA ARG A 204 -7.92 -13.83 -3.50
C ARG A 204 -8.75 -12.97 -2.54
N ASN A 205 -8.11 -12.05 -1.80
CA ASN A 205 -8.78 -11.16 -0.87
C ASN A 205 -9.40 -9.94 -1.55
N THR A 206 -8.86 -9.56 -2.70
CA THR A 206 -9.21 -8.34 -3.43
C THR A 206 -10.01 -8.61 -4.71
N GLY A 207 -10.37 -9.88 -4.98
CA GLY A 207 -11.01 -10.27 -6.23
C GLY A 207 -10.12 -10.01 -7.45
N GLY A 208 -8.79 -10.18 -7.31
CA GLY A 208 -7.81 -9.99 -8.38
C GLY A 208 -7.47 -8.53 -8.71
N ARG A 209 -7.99 -7.56 -7.96
CA ARG A 209 -7.82 -6.13 -8.28
C ARG A 209 -6.43 -5.61 -7.94
N TYR A 210 -5.86 -6.08 -6.84
CA TYR A 210 -4.51 -5.75 -6.40
C TYR A 210 -4.02 -6.78 -5.38
N PHE A 211 -2.74 -6.75 -5.11
CA PHE A 211 -2.17 -7.32 -3.90
C PHE A 211 -1.27 -6.28 -3.21
N ALA A 212 -1.05 -6.46 -1.93
CA ALA A 212 -0.20 -5.59 -1.12
C ALA A 212 0.80 -6.44 -0.34
N VAL A 213 2.07 -6.10 -0.44
CA VAL A 213 3.16 -6.83 0.20
C VAL A 213 4.11 -5.88 0.93
N ASN A 214 4.38 -6.16 2.19
CA ASN A 214 5.43 -5.49 2.97
C ASN A 214 6.70 -6.34 2.91
N THR A 215 7.74 -5.80 2.29
CA THR A 215 9.06 -6.40 2.23
C THR A 215 9.94 -5.77 3.29
N LEU A 216 10.44 -6.58 4.22
CA LEU A 216 11.49 -6.22 5.17
C LEU A 216 12.81 -6.80 4.68
N ALA A 217 13.78 -5.95 4.35
CA ALA A 217 14.99 -6.37 3.64
C ALA A 217 16.29 -5.90 4.27
N ALA A 218 17.33 -6.72 4.05
CA ALA A 218 18.74 -6.38 4.22
C ALA A 218 19.24 -5.47 3.07
N PRO A 219 20.38 -4.80 3.22
CA PRO A 219 21.02 -4.11 2.12
C PRO A 219 21.29 -5.05 0.94
N GLN A 220 20.88 -4.61 -0.25
CA GLN A 220 21.09 -5.35 -1.50
C GLN A 220 21.38 -4.39 -2.65
N PRO A 221 22.20 -4.79 -3.64
CA PRO A 221 22.47 -3.99 -4.83
C PRO A 221 21.21 -3.84 -5.70
N TYR A 222 21.29 -3.00 -6.71
CA TYR A 222 20.25 -2.93 -7.73
C TYR A 222 19.97 -4.31 -8.33
N ILE A 223 18.68 -4.61 -8.44
CA ILE A 223 18.20 -5.78 -9.19
C ILE A 223 18.28 -5.51 -10.69
N ILE A 224 17.97 -6.49 -11.52
CA ILE A 224 17.87 -6.32 -12.97
C ILE A 224 16.84 -5.23 -13.33
N ARG A 225 17.11 -4.45 -14.39
CA ARG A 225 16.12 -3.53 -14.96
C ARG A 225 15.02 -4.32 -15.63
N HIS A 226 13.78 -4.01 -15.28
CA HIS A 226 12.61 -4.68 -15.82
C HIS A 226 11.42 -3.71 -15.90
N PHE A 227 10.35 -4.12 -16.55
CA PHE A 227 9.08 -3.41 -16.59
C PHE A 227 7.92 -4.41 -16.64
N HIS A 228 6.74 -3.93 -16.32
CA HIS A 228 5.50 -4.67 -16.38
C HIS A 228 4.63 -4.15 -17.53
N ARG A 229 3.93 -5.04 -18.23
CA ARG A 229 3.09 -4.66 -19.38
C ARG A 229 1.67 -4.31 -18.99
N ARG A 230 1.16 -4.93 -17.93
CA ARG A 230 -0.27 -4.94 -17.61
C ARG A 230 -0.59 -4.44 -16.22
N HIS A 231 0.36 -4.45 -15.31
CA HIS A 231 0.12 -4.02 -13.93
C HIS A 231 0.96 -2.80 -13.56
N THR A 232 0.48 -2.08 -12.57
CA THR A 232 1.15 -0.95 -11.96
C THR A 232 1.87 -1.42 -10.71
N GLU A 233 3.08 -0.97 -10.48
CA GLU A 233 3.80 -1.17 -9.22
C GLU A 233 4.00 0.17 -8.51
N ASN A 234 3.58 0.22 -7.25
CA ASN A 234 3.76 1.39 -6.41
C ASN A 234 4.69 1.06 -5.27
N PHE A 235 5.63 1.94 -4.99
CA PHE A 235 6.63 1.82 -3.96
C PHE A 235 6.39 2.87 -2.88
N LEU A 236 6.13 2.44 -1.66
CA LEU A 236 6.06 3.30 -0.49
C LEU A 236 7.16 2.88 0.49
N CYS A 237 8.11 3.76 0.76
CA CYS A 237 9.11 3.50 1.79
C CYS A 237 8.47 3.66 3.17
N LEU A 238 8.52 2.61 3.99
CA LEU A 238 8.01 2.64 5.37
C LEU A 238 9.12 2.94 6.38
N SER A 239 10.32 2.39 6.14
CA SER A 239 11.52 2.64 6.95
C SER A 239 12.79 2.40 6.14
N GLY A 240 13.91 2.95 6.60
CA GLY A 240 15.19 2.75 5.93
C GLY A 240 15.38 3.62 4.70
N ARG A 241 16.00 3.08 3.65
CA ARG A 241 16.33 3.81 2.41
C ARG A 241 16.31 2.88 1.21
N ILE A 242 15.58 3.30 0.17
CA ILE A 242 15.43 2.58 -1.09
C ILE A 242 15.91 3.47 -2.21
N TRP A 243 16.90 3.04 -2.97
CA TRP A 243 17.24 3.66 -4.23
C TRP A 243 16.39 3.04 -5.33
N LEU A 244 15.69 3.86 -6.09
CA LEU A 244 14.95 3.48 -7.29
C LEU A 244 15.61 4.09 -8.51
N TRP A 245 15.88 3.26 -9.51
CA TRP A 245 16.24 3.68 -10.85
C TRP A 245 15.00 3.52 -11.72
N VAL A 246 14.50 4.62 -12.29
CA VAL A 246 13.24 4.66 -13.04
C VAL A 246 13.48 5.41 -14.34
N ASN A 247 13.30 4.74 -15.49
CA ASN A 247 13.43 5.32 -16.83
C ASN A 247 14.72 6.14 -17.09
N GLY A 248 15.81 5.85 -16.37
CA GLY A 248 17.09 6.57 -16.50
C GLY A 248 17.38 7.54 -15.35
N GLU A 249 16.43 7.77 -14.47
CA GLU A 249 16.60 8.64 -13.30
C GLU A 249 16.83 7.81 -12.04
N GLU A 250 17.70 8.29 -11.15
CA GLU A 250 17.98 7.65 -9.86
C GLU A 250 17.36 8.49 -8.73
N LEU A 251 16.46 7.86 -7.96
CA LEU A 251 15.68 8.47 -6.89
C LEU A 251 15.98 7.78 -5.57
N LEU A 252 16.12 8.55 -4.49
CA LEU A 252 16.21 8.02 -3.13
C LEU A 252 14.84 8.17 -2.44
N LEU A 253 14.25 7.05 -2.05
CA LEU A 253 13.06 7.03 -1.23
C LEU A 253 13.42 6.88 0.24
N THR A 254 12.84 7.74 1.06
CA THR A 254 12.88 7.75 2.53
C THR A 254 11.47 7.54 3.10
N PRO A 255 11.29 7.34 4.41
CA PRO A 255 9.98 7.02 4.97
C PRO A 255 8.88 8.02 4.61
N GLY A 256 7.80 7.51 4.02
CA GLY A 256 6.66 8.29 3.54
C GLY A 256 6.73 8.71 2.08
N ASP A 257 7.87 8.52 1.40
CA ASP A 257 7.99 8.79 -0.03
C ASP A 257 7.25 7.72 -0.85
N PHE A 258 6.59 8.18 -1.90
CA PHE A 258 5.76 7.36 -2.78
C PHE A 258 6.22 7.46 -4.23
N LEU A 259 6.33 6.33 -4.91
CA LEU A 259 6.60 6.27 -6.35
C LEU A 259 5.56 5.41 -7.05
N HIS A 260 5.02 5.93 -8.14
CA HIS A 260 4.09 5.26 -9.04
C HIS A 260 4.80 4.84 -10.32
N ALA A 261 4.77 3.57 -10.64
CA ALA A 261 5.32 2.99 -11.86
C ALA A 261 4.20 2.29 -12.65
N PRO A 262 3.52 2.99 -13.57
CA PRO A 262 2.51 2.39 -14.44
C PRO A 262 3.13 1.41 -15.44
N PRO A 263 2.31 0.61 -16.17
CA PRO A 263 2.78 -0.31 -17.19
C PRO A 263 3.76 0.33 -18.17
N GLY A 264 4.85 -0.39 -18.49
CA GLY A 264 5.90 0.07 -19.39
C GLY A 264 7.01 0.89 -18.73
N THR A 265 6.90 1.23 -17.45
CA THR A 265 7.96 1.92 -16.70
C THR A 265 9.12 1.00 -16.41
N VAL A 266 10.29 1.27 -16.97
CA VAL A 266 11.50 0.49 -16.69
C VAL A 266 12.07 0.91 -15.35
N HIS A 267 12.21 -0.03 -14.43
CA HIS A 267 12.70 0.27 -13.09
C HIS A 267 13.61 -0.83 -12.52
N SER A 268 14.30 -0.46 -11.46
CA SER A 268 15.13 -1.31 -10.62
C SER A 268 15.26 -0.68 -9.25
N PHE A 269 15.43 -1.46 -8.20
CA PHE A 269 15.65 -0.92 -6.87
C PHE A 269 16.86 -1.55 -6.17
N ALA A 270 17.40 -0.81 -5.20
CA ALA A 270 18.44 -1.24 -4.28
C ALA A 270 18.09 -0.83 -2.86
N VAL A 271 18.44 -1.64 -1.89
CA VAL A 271 18.28 -1.32 -0.47
C VAL A 271 19.64 -0.96 0.11
N THR A 272 19.75 0.15 0.83
CA THR A 272 21.04 0.66 1.34
C THR A 272 21.07 0.88 2.85
N ALA A 273 20.02 0.50 3.55
CA ALA A 273 19.98 0.49 5.00
C ALA A 273 19.45 -0.85 5.51
N HIS A 274 19.96 -1.30 6.64
CA HIS A 274 19.42 -2.48 7.31
C HIS A 274 17.99 -2.24 7.78
N ASN A 275 17.18 -3.31 7.82
CA ASN A 275 15.79 -3.26 8.22
C ASN A 275 14.94 -2.26 7.41
N THR A 276 15.25 -2.11 6.13
CA THR A 276 14.44 -1.29 5.22
C THR A 276 13.11 -1.99 4.99
N GLN A 277 12.03 -1.24 5.11
CA GLN A 277 10.68 -1.73 4.81
C GLN A 277 10.10 -0.98 3.61
N LEU A 278 9.61 -1.76 2.69
CA LEU A 278 8.94 -1.32 1.47
C LEU A 278 7.53 -1.89 1.44
N LEU A 279 6.51 -1.04 1.30
CA LEU A 279 5.17 -1.47 0.96
C LEU A 279 4.98 -1.38 -0.55
N GLY A 280 4.85 -2.54 -1.19
CA GLY A 280 4.43 -2.68 -2.58
C GLY A 280 2.90 -2.75 -2.66
N LEU A 281 2.31 -1.87 -3.48
CA LEU A 281 0.88 -1.87 -3.83
C LEU A 281 0.80 -2.10 -5.33
N LEU A 282 0.43 -3.31 -5.74
CA LEU A 282 0.49 -3.74 -7.13
C LEU A 282 -0.92 -4.00 -7.66
N THR A 283 -1.32 -3.29 -8.71
CA THR A 283 -2.64 -3.46 -9.31
C THR A 283 -2.70 -4.67 -10.22
N SER A 284 -3.80 -5.41 -10.10
CA SER A 284 -4.02 -6.81 -10.45
C SER A 284 -3.10 -7.78 -9.68
N ASP A 285 -3.49 -9.04 -9.67
CA ASP A 285 -2.76 -10.13 -9.00
C ASP A 285 -1.80 -10.88 -9.94
N VAL A 286 -1.65 -10.40 -11.17
CA VAL A 286 -0.91 -11.12 -12.23
C VAL A 286 0.55 -11.38 -11.87
N PHE A 287 1.17 -10.51 -11.06
CA PHE A 287 2.55 -10.64 -10.61
C PHE A 287 2.69 -11.35 -9.25
N GLU A 288 1.61 -11.50 -8.49
CA GLU A 288 1.64 -12.14 -7.16
C GLU A 288 2.35 -13.50 -7.15
N PRO A 289 2.14 -14.42 -8.14
CA PRO A 289 2.79 -15.72 -8.16
C PRO A 289 4.34 -15.66 -8.21
N PHE A 290 4.93 -14.52 -8.57
CA PHE A 290 6.37 -14.33 -8.54
C PHE A 290 6.96 -14.61 -7.15
N PHE A 291 6.30 -14.13 -6.09
CA PHE A 291 6.73 -14.34 -4.71
C PHE A 291 6.60 -15.80 -4.28
N ASP A 292 5.58 -16.51 -4.79
CA ASP A 292 5.39 -17.93 -4.48
C ASP A 292 6.42 -18.84 -5.19
N VAL A 293 6.89 -18.41 -6.37
CA VAL A 293 7.87 -19.15 -7.18
C VAL A 293 9.30 -18.89 -6.71
N THR A 294 9.61 -17.66 -6.29
CA THR A 294 10.97 -17.25 -5.93
C THR A 294 11.24 -17.33 -4.44
N GLY A 295 10.21 -17.28 -3.60
CA GLY A 295 10.30 -17.32 -2.15
C GLY A 295 9.84 -18.66 -1.57
N VAL A 296 10.27 -18.96 -0.35
CA VAL A 296 9.80 -20.12 0.41
C VAL A 296 8.82 -19.67 1.49
N PRO A 297 7.73 -20.43 1.74
CA PRO A 297 6.87 -20.17 2.90
C PRO A 297 7.70 -20.12 4.17
N THR A 298 7.47 -19.12 5.02
CA THR A 298 8.21 -18.96 6.27
C THR A 298 7.31 -18.43 7.39
N GLU A 299 7.66 -18.79 8.62
CA GLU A 299 7.09 -18.22 9.84
C GLU A 299 7.98 -17.10 10.42
N ASP A 300 9.12 -16.80 9.77
CA ASP A 300 10.01 -15.75 10.19
C ASP A 300 9.36 -14.36 10.02
N HIS A 301 9.67 -13.48 10.97
CA HIS A 301 9.26 -12.07 10.95
C HIS A 301 10.44 -11.12 10.66
N VAL A 302 11.65 -11.66 10.60
CA VAL A 302 12.89 -10.93 10.40
C VAL A 302 13.73 -11.64 9.34
N HIS A 303 14.26 -10.87 8.40
CA HIS A 303 15.16 -11.38 7.37
C HIS A 303 16.53 -11.80 7.96
N THR A 304 17.26 -12.60 7.21
CA THR A 304 18.70 -12.81 7.41
C THR A 304 19.50 -11.79 6.59
N GLU A 305 20.80 -11.67 6.87
CA GLU A 305 21.72 -10.77 6.15
C GLU A 305 22.37 -11.45 4.91
N GLY A 306 21.61 -12.31 4.24
CA GLY A 306 22.02 -12.98 3.02
C GLY A 306 21.84 -12.10 1.78
N LEU A 307 22.07 -12.68 0.62
CA LEU A 307 21.71 -12.12 -0.68
C LEU A 307 20.97 -13.20 -1.47
N ILE A 308 19.91 -12.81 -2.15
CA ILE A 308 19.24 -13.71 -3.08
C ILE A 308 20.15 -13.96 -4.30
N ASP A 309 20.31 -15.22 -4.67
CA ASP A 309 21.03 -15.56 -5.90
C ASP A 309 20.19 -15.09 -7.09
N PRO A 310 20.72 -14.22 -7.97
CA PRO A 310 20.02 -13.77 -9.16
C PRO A 310 19.50 -14.91 -10.04
N SER A 311 20.13 -16.08 -10.00
CA SER A 311 19.69 -17.27 -10.76
C SER A 311 18.34 -17.81 -10.27
N VAL A 312 18.00 -17.65 -9.00
CA VAL A 312 16.70 -18.03 -8.42
C VAL A 312 15.61 -17.15 -9.01
N VAL A 313 15.83 -15.84 -9.02
CA VAL A 313 14.90 -14.86 -9.60
C VAL A 313 14.73 -15.13 -11.10
N MET A 314 15.82 -15.27 -11.83
CA MET A 314 15.79 -15.57 -13.27
C MET A 314 15.17 -16.94 -13.56
N GLY A 315 15.38 -17.92 -12.70
CA GLY A 315 14.77 -19.25 -12.79
C GLY A 315 13.24 -19.17 -12.66
N GLY A 316 12.75 -18.47 -11.64
CA GLY A 316 11.34 -18.23 -11.43
C GLY A 316 10.67 -17.53 -12.61
N MET A 317 11.32 -16.51 -13.17
CA MET A 317 10.84 -15.80 -14.36
C MET A 317 10.79 -16.67 -15.62
N ARG A 318 11.70 -17.65 -15.78
CA ARG A 318 11.71 -18.58 -16.92
C ARG A 318 10.62 -19.62 -16.84
N VAL A 319 10.31 -20.10 -15.63
CA VAL A 319 9.29 -21.12 -15.39
C VAL A 319 7.88 -20.54 -15.54
N ASN A 320 7.72 -19.26 -15.30
CA ASN A 320 6.42 -18.58 -15.28
C ASN A 320 6.44 -17.38 -16.26
N GLN A 321 6.32 -17.68 -17.56
CA GLN A 321 6.34 -16.64 -18.62
C GLN A 321 5.14 -15.69 -18.56
N ASP A 322 4.11 -16.03 -17.79
CA ASP A 322 2.89 -15.23 -17.62
C ASP A 322 2.99 -14.18 -16.48
N LEU A 323 4.11 -14.13 -15.75
CA LEU A 323 4.28 -13.22 -14.59
C LEU A 323 4.36 -11.73 -14.93
N ASP A 324 4.10 -11.34 -16.13
CA ASP A 324 4.12 -9.93 -16.55
C ASP A 324 5.42 -9.17 -16.21
N VAL A 325 6.55 -9.86 -16.26
CA VAL A 325 7.88 -9.26 -16.07
C VAL A 325 8.65 -9.31 -17.38
N VAL A 326 9.15 -8.15 -17.81
CA VAL A 326 10.00 -8.05 -18.99
C VAL A 326 11.35 -7.50 -18.61
N VAL A 327 12.40 -8.29 -18.80
CA VAL A 327 13.78 -7.85 -18.55
C VAL A 327 14.20 -6.83 -19.58
N ALA A 328 14.60 -5.64 -19.14
CA ALA A 328 15.06 -4.53 -19.97
C ALA A 328 16.59 -4.41 -20.00
N GLY A 329 17.29 -5.08 -19.10
CA GLY A 329 18.76 -5.07 -19.04
C GLY A 329 19.30 -5.50 -17.68
N GLY A 330 20.62 -5.51 -17.55
CA GLY A 330 21.30 -5.75 -16.28
C GLY A 330 21.02 -4.67 -15.24
N PRO A 331 21.47 -4.87 -13.98
CA PRO A 331 21.37 -3.82 -12.95
C PRO A 331 21.95 -2.50 -13.44
N PRO A 332 21.35 -1.35 -13.13
CA PRO A 332 21.95 -0.07 -13.45
C PRO A 332 23.22 0.16 -12.64
N GLU A 333 24.18 0.90 -13.23
CA GLU A 333 25.29 1.42 -12.43
C GLU A 333 24.78 2.52 -11.49
N ARG A 334 25.28 2.51 -10.28
CA ARG A 334 24.92 3.52 -9.29
C ARG A 334 25.67 4.80 -9.61
N VAL A 335 24.91 5.89 -9.87
CA VAL A 335 25.47 7.19 -10.23
C VAL A 335 25.91 7.95 -8.98
N ARG A 336 25.17 7.81 -7.86
CA ARG A 336 25.45 8.50 -6.61
C ARG A 336 26.29 7.61 -5.69
N ALA A 337 27.27 8.23 -5.02
CA ALA A 337 28.19 7.52 -4.12
C ALA A 337 27.43 6.81 -2.98
N ALA A 338 27.86 5.60 -2.65
CA ALA A 338 27.37 4.88 -1.49
C ALA A 338 27.68 5.69 -0.22
N GLY A 339 26.67 6.14 0.49
CA GLY A 339 26.84 6.82 1.77
C GLY A 339 26.64 8.33 1.79
N SER A 340 26.15 8.94 0.71
CA SER A 340 25.69 10.34 0.74
C SER A 340 24.24 10.42 1.20
#